data_79ce20302fc324caf7bc0a7cd805adab
#
_entry.id   79ce20302fc324caf7bc0a7cd805adab
#
_cell.length_a   1.000
_cell.length_b   1.000
_cell.length_c   1.000
_cell.angle_alpha   90.00
_cell.angle_beta   90.00
_cell.angle_gamma   90.00
#
_symmetry.space_group_name_H-M   'P 1'
#
loop_
_entity.id
_entity.type
_entity.pdbx_description
1 polymer ?
#
loop_
_entity_poly.entity_id
_entity_poly.type
_entity_poly.pdbx_seq_one_letter_code
_entity_poly.pdbx_strand_id
1 'polypeptide(L)'
;QYELSRLHLQMLEEVIELSRAHDASVFLIQLPIEKKLFDLQQRMVGIKFDSHLARFAKQNKVSRLDLRGLTEFEFIDINHLSPKGSARLIKYVINPIIQNN
;
A
#
# COMPACT_ATOMS: atom_id res chain seq x y z
N GLN A 1 18.39 4.59 -2.24
CA GLN A 1 17.47 5.35 -3.08
C GLN A 1 16.26 4.53 -3.41
N TYR A 2 15.13 5.15 -3.24
CA TYR A 2 13.85 4.48 -3.33
C TYR A 2 13.04 5.07 -4.47
N GLU A 3 13.53 4.90 -5.66
CA GLU A 3 12.74 5.24 -6.84
C GLU A 3 12.04 3.98 -7.32
N LEU A 4 10.76 4.10 -7.63
CA LEU A 4 10.07 3.04 -8.32
C LEU A 4 10.68 2.95 -9.71
N SER A 5 11.34 1.85 -10.00
CA SER A 5 11.95 1.67 -11.31
C SER A 5 10.87 1.56 -12.38
N ARG A 6 11.21 2.00 -13.58
CA ARG A 6 10.33 1.86 -14.74
C ARG A 6 9.89 0.41 -14.95
N LEU A 7 10.81 -0.54 -14.73
CA LEU A 7 10.49 -1.95 -14.88
C LEU A 7 9.43 -2.41 -13.88
N HIS A 8 9.57 -2.00 -12.61
CA HIS A 8 8.59 -2.36 -11.58
C HIS A 8 7.22 -1.78 -11.89
N LEU A 9 7.16 -0.54 -12.38
CA LEU A 9 5.90 0.07 -12.77
C LEU A 9 5.27 -0.64 -13.97
N GLN A 10 6.08 -1.05 -14.96
CA GLN A 10 5.57 -1.83 -16.08
C GLN A 10 5.01 -3.17 -15.64
N MET A 11 5.66 -3.84 -14.71
CA MET A 11 5.17 -5.11 -14.17
C MET A 11 3.85 -4.92 -13.43
N LEU A 12 3.72 -3.84 -12.65
CA LEU A 12 2.46 -3.51 -11.99
C LEU A 12 1.35 -3.24 -12.99
N GLU A 13 1.65 -2.50 -14.06
CA GLU A 13 0.68 -2.24 -15.12
C GLU A 13 0.19 -3.53 -15.76
N GLU A 14 1.10 -4.46 -16.04
CA GLU A 14 0.74 -5.77 -16.60
C GLU A 14 -0.16 -6.57 -15.66
N VAL A 15 0.14 -6.55 -14.35
CA VAL A 15 -0.71 -7.21 -13.35
C VAL A 15 -2.10 -6.59 -13.33
N ILE A 16 -2.19 -5.27 -13.41
CA ILE A 16 -3.47 -4.56 -13.41
C ILE A 16 -4.27 -4.94 -14.67
N GLU A 17 -3.65 -4.91 -15.84
CA GLU A 17 -4.30 -5.26 -17.10
C GLU A 17 -4.80 -6.70 -17.08
N LEU A 18 -3.95 -7.63 -16.63
CA LEU A 18 -4.31 -9.04 -16.55
C LEU A 18 -5.48 -9.27 -15.58
N SER A 19 -5.44 -8.61 -14.43
CA SER A 19 -6.51 -8.70 -13.45
C SER A 19 -7.84 -8.21 -14.02
N ARG A 20 -7.82 -7.08 -14.69
CA ARG A 20 -9.02 -6.50 -15.32
C ARG A 20 -9.55 -7.38 -16.44
N ALA A 21 -8.68 -8.02 -17.20
CA ALA A 21 -9.07 -8.95 -18.24
C ALA A 21 -9.81 -10.16 -17.69
N HIS A 22 -9.62 -10.46 -16.39
CA HIS A 22 -10.30 -11.55 -15.70
C HIS A 22 -11.37 -11.03 -14.72
N ASP A 23 -11.84 -9.81 -14.92
CA ASP A 23 -12.87 -9.17 -14.10
C ASP A 23 -12.51 -9.04 -12.61
N ALA A 24 -11.22 -8.97 -12.30
CA ALA A 24 -10.75 -8.78 -10.94
C ALA A 24 -10.51 -7.29 -10.65
N SER A 25 -10.89 -6.86 -9.46
CA SER A 25 -10.60 -5.51 -8.97
C SER A 25 -9.21 -5.46 -8.37
N VAL A 26 -8.51 -4.34 -8.55
CA VAL A 26 -7.15 -4.16 -8.04
C VAL A 26 -7.13 -2.98 -7.06
N PHE A 27 -6.50 -3.20 -5.91
CA PHE A 27 -6.27 -2.18 -4.90
C PHE A 27 -4.80 -2.16 -4.54
N LEU A 28 -4.22 -0.96 -4.48
CA LEU A 28 -2.86 -0.79 -4.00
C LEU A 28 -2.91 -0.42 -2.52
N ILE A 29 -2.37 -1.28 -1.68
CA ILE A 29 -2.37 -1.05 -0.24
C ILE A 29 -0.93 -0.97 0.24
N GLN A 30 -0.57 0.19 0.82
CA GLN A 30 0.70 0.34 1.50
C GLN A 30 0.51 -0.13 2.94
N LEU A 31 1.13 -1.24 3.28
CA LEU A 31 0.92 -1.92 4.55
C LEU A 31 1.39 -1.08 5.72
N PRO A 32 0.80 -1.30 6.91
CA PRO A 32 1.20 -0.54 8.09
C PRO A 32 2.68 -0.73 8.42
N ILE A 33 3.33 0.36 8.78
CA ILE A 33 4.65 0.36 9.41
C ILE A 33 4.58 1.28 10.62
N GLU A 34 5.46 1.04 11.59
CA GLU A 34 5.49 1.83 12.82
C GLU A 34 5.78 3.30 12.49
N LYS A 35 5.16 4.22 13.25
CA LYS A 35 5.21 5.64 12.95
C LYS A 35 6.63 6.21 12.89
N LYS A 36 7.52 5.76 13.77
CA LYS A 36 8.90 6.25 13.76
C LYS A 36 9.63 5.85 12.48
N LEU A 37 9.40 4.64 11.99
CA LEU A 37 9.97 4.19 10.73
C LEU A 37 9.39 4.99 9.57
N PHE A 38 8.09 5.21 9.58
CA PHE A 38 7.42 6.00 8.56
C PHE A 38 7.99 7.42 8.50
N ASP A 39 8.12 8.08 9.66
CA ASP A 39 8.64 9.43 9.72
C ASP A 39 10.09 9.49 9.22
N LEU A 40 10.90 8.48 9.55
CA LEU A 40 12.27 8.39 9.07
C LEU A 40 12.31 8.22 7.54
N GLN A 41 11.48 7.34 7.00
CA GLN A 41 11.41 7.13 5.56
C GLN A 41 10.99 8.39 4.83
N GLN A 42 10.02 9.13 5.37
CA GLN A 42 9.56 10.38 4.76
C GLN A 42 10.68 11.42 4.68
N ARG A 43 11.56 11.47 5.68
CA ARG A 43 12.70 12.37 5.65
C ARG A 43 13.77 11.95 4.65
N MET A 44 13.93 10.64 4.42
CA MET A 44 14.95 10.10 3.51
C MET A 44 14.52 10.04 2.07
N VAL A 45 13.32 9.55 1.83
CA VAL A 45 12.78 9.32 0.48
C VAL A 45 11.89 10.47 0.04
N GLY A 46 11.22 11.04 1.00
CA GLY A 46 10.41 12.22 0.82
C GLY A 46 9.13 12.01 0.04
N ILE A 47 8.57 13.14 -0.31
CA ILE A 47 7.28 13.25 -0.98
C ILE A 47 7.32 12.67 -2.40
N LYS A 48 8.51 12.61 -2.98
CA LYS A 48 8.70 12.21 -4.38
C LYS A 48 8.19 10.79 -4.67
N PHE A 49 8.53 9.84 -3.80
CA PHE A 49 8.07 8.46 -3.95
C PHE A 49 6.54 8.39 -3.88
N ASP A 50 5.96 9.02 -2.87
CA ASP A 50 4.51 9.01 -2.67
C ASP A 50 3.79 9.69 -3.83
N SER A 51 4.35 10.78 -4.36
CA SER A 51 3.79 11.48 -5.51
C SER A 51 3.79 10.60 -6.76
N HIS A 52 4.88 9.85 -6.98
CA HIS A 52 4.97 8.95 -8.13
C HIS A 52 3.95 7.82 -8.02
N LEU A 53 3.81 7.23 -6.85
CA LEU A 53 2.87 6.14 -6.64
C LEU A 53 1.42 6.63 -6.75
N ALA A 54 1.12 7.79 -6.21
CA ALA A 54 -0.21 8.39 -6.32
C ALA A 54 -0.56 8.69 -7.79
N ARG A 55 0.39 9.19 -8.55
CA ARG A 55 0.19 9.45 -9.98
C ARG A 55 -0.06 8.16 -10.74
N PHE A 56 0.73 7.14 -10.46
CA PHE A 56 0.57 5.82 -11.08
C PHE A 56 -0.83 5.27 -10.82
N ALA A 57 -1.28 5.30 -9.56
CA ALA A 57 -2.60 4.82 -9.19
C ALA A 57 -3.71 5.57 -9.94
N LYS A 58 -3.58 6.90 -10.02
CA LYS A 58 -4.55 7.73 -10.71
C LYS A 58 -4.58 7.45 -12.21
N GLN A 59 -3.41 7.33 -12.84
CA GLN A 59 -3.30 7.05 -14.28
C GLN A 59 -3.88 5.69 -14.63
N ASN A 60 -3.72 4.72 -13.76
CA ASN A 60 -4.23 3.37 -13.97
C ASN A 60 -5.63 3.14 -13.38
N LYS A 61 -6.24 4.18 -12.81
CA LYS A 61 -7.58 4.12 -12.20
C LYS A 61 -7.68 3.04 -11.13
N VAL A 62 -6.67 2.95 -10.29
CA VAL A 62 -6.58 1.99 -9.18
C VAL A 62 -6.70 2.76 -7.88
N SER A 63 -7.53 2.25 -6.96
CA SER A 63 -7.61 2.81 -5.61
C SER A 63 -6.34 2.52 -4.84
N ARG A 64 -5.87 3.50 -4.08
CA ARG A 64 -4.69 3.39 -3.25
C ARG A 64 -5.05 3.72 -1.81
N LEU A 65 -4.57 2.88 -0.90
CA LEU A 65 -4.77 3.07 0.52
C LEU A 65 -3.41 3.02 1.21
N ASP A 66 -3.09 4.08 1.94
CA ASP A 66 -1.83 4.18 2.67
C ASP A 66 -2.08 4.03 4.16
N LEU A 67 -1.58 2.94 4.72
CA LEU A 67 -1.75 2.62 6.14
C LEU A 67 -0.48 2.84 6.95
N ARG A 68 0.56 3.39 6.33
CA ARG A 68 1.83 3.61 7.01
C ARG A 68 1.72 4.72 8.05
N GLY A 69 2.32 4.52 9.20
CA GLY A 69 2.39 5.54 10.26
C GLY A 69 1.11 5.74 11.06
N LEU A 70 0.10 4.92 10.83
CA LEU A 70 -1.13 4.99 11.62
C LEU A 70 -0.92 4.34 12.99
N THR A 71 -1.54 4.90 14.01
CA THR A 71 -1.35 4.45 15.39
C THR A 71 -2.34 3.39 15.84
N GLU A 72 -3.35 3.07 15.01
CA GLU A 72 -4.35 2.07 15.34
C GLU A 72 -3.83 0.63 15.33
N PHE A 73 -2.66 0.41 14.72
CA PHE A 73 -2.12 -0.94 14.55
C PHE A 73 -1.04 -1.22 15.58
N GLU A 74 -1.08 -2.41 16.17
CA GLU A 74 -0.06 -2.87 17.11
C GLU A 74 1.03 -3.63 16.37
N PHE A 75 2.28 -3.36 16.75
CA PHE A 75 3.46 -3.95 16.10
C PHE A 75 4.29 -4.74 17.10
N ILE A 76 4.96 -5.79 16.62
CA ILE A 76 5.99 -6.50 17.40
C ILE A 76 7.37 -5.90 17.16
N ASP A 77 7.57 -5.25 15.99
CA ASP A 77 8.78 -4.47 15.69
C ASP A 77 8.41 -3.37 14.69
N ILE A 78 9.39 -2.66 14.14
CA ILE A 78 9.15 -1.45 13.36
C ILE A 78 8.38 -1.67 12.06
N ASN A 79 8.32 -2.90 11.56
CA ASN A 79 7.62 -3.16 10.29
C ASN A 79 6.83 -4.47 10.28
N HIS A 80 6.62 -5.10 11.44
CA HIS A 80 5.82 -6.31 11.53
C HIS A 80 4.68 -6.14 12.52
N LEU A 81 3.46 -6.36 12.05
CA LEU A 81 2.28 -6.31 12.90
C LEU A 81 2.28 -7.45 13.92
N SER A 82 1.81 -7.16 15.12
CA SER A 82 1.48 -8.20 16.10
C SER A 82 0.27 -9.00 15.60
N PRO A 83 -0.05 -10.16 16.25
CA PRO A 83 -1.30 -10.88 15.94
C PRO A 83 -2.53 -9.98 16.06
N LYS A 84 -2.58 -9.12 17.07
CA LYS A 84 -3.66 -8.13 17.23
C LYS A 84 -3.70 -7.13 16.09
N GLY A 85 -2.55 -6.60 15.71
CA GLY A 85 -2.46 -5.65 14.59
C GLY A 85 -2.90 -6.28 13.28
N SER A 86 -2.48 -7.52 13.04
CA SER A 86 -2.88 -8.27 11.84
C SER A 86 -4.38 -8.53 11.82
N ALA A 87 -4.95 -8.93 12.95
CA ALA A 87 -6.40 -9.17 13.06
C ALA A 87 -7.18 -7.89 12.76
N ARG A 88 -6.70 -6.75 13.28
CA ARG A 88 -7.34 -5.46 13.04
C ARG A 88 -7.29 -5.08 11.56
N LEU A 89 -6.14 -5.29 10.92
CA LEU A 89 -5.97 -5.02 9.49
C LEU A 89 -6.98 -5.86 8.68
N ILE A 90 -7.08 -7.14 8.96
CA ILE A 90 -7.98 -8.02 8.23
C ILE A 90 -9.44 -7.61 8.46
N LYS A 91 -9.83 -7.40 9.71
CA LYS A 91 -11.23 -7.12 10.06
C LYS A 91 -11.72 -5.79 9.54
N TYR A 92 -10.93 -4.73 9.71
CA TYR A 92 -11.40 -3.36 9.46
C TYR A 92 -10.96 -2.79 8.13
N VAL A 93 -10.04 -3.43 7.43
CA VAL A 93 -9.52 -2.93 6.15
C VAL A 93 -9.74 -3.95 5.03
N ILE A 94 -9.15 -5.14 5.17
CA ILE A 94 -9.14 -6.11 4.07
C ILE A 94 -10.54 -6.67 3.80
N ASN A 95 -11.23 -7.15 4.85
CA ASN A 95 -12.57 -7.73 4.68
C ASN A 95 -13.58 -6.73 4.11
N PRO A 96 -13.65 -5.47 4.60
CA PRO A 96 -14.56 -4.50 3.97
C PRO A 96 -14.29 -4.26 2.49
N ILE A 97 -13.03 -4.22 2.07
CA ILE A 97 -12.67 -4.07 0.66
C ILE A 97 -13.19 -5.26 -0.15
N ILE A 98 -12.95 -6.48 0.34
CA ILE A 98 -13.40 -7.70 -0.34
C ILE A 98 -14.92 -7.78 -0.41
N GLN A 99 -15.60 -7.44 0.68
CA GLN A 99 -17.06 -7.53 0.75
C GLN A 99 -17.77 -6.52 -0.13
N ASN A 100 -17.14 -5.38 -0.40
CA ASN A 100 -17.74 -4.32 -1.21
C ASN A 100 -17.38 -4.44 -2.70
N ASN A 101 -16.74 -5.52 -3.05
CA ASN A 101 -16.40 -5.85 -4.43
C ASN A 101 -16.90 -7.23 -4.77
#